data_a1d90dcea08e5f2b366795879d702494
#
_entry.id   a1d90dcea08e5f2b366795879d702494
#
_cell.length_a   1.000
_cell.length_b   1.000
_cell.length_c   1.000
_cell.angle_alpha   90.00
_cell.angle_beta   90.00
_cell.angle_gamma   90.00
#
_symmetry.space_group_name_H-M   'P 1'
#
loop_
_entity.id
_entity.type
_entity.pdbx_description
1 polymer ?
#
loop_
_entity_poly.entity_id
_entity_poly.type
_entity_poly.pdbx_seq_one_letter_code
_entity_poly.pdbx_strand_id
1 'polypeptide(L)'
;GSISLDGIDVRDMTLSELRRRIGYIPQQGRLFSGTVESNLKFAGDMVSDEDMHRAARIAQAEDFIAEREGGYDSPISQGGSNVSGGQRQRLAIARALAKKPEVVVFDDSFSALDYKTDARLREELAKNVTDAALVVVAQRIATIMHADQIIVLDDGHVVGTGTHEELLRSCPAYLE
;
A
#
# COMPACT_ATOMS: atom_id res chain seq x y z
N GLY A 1 -20.75 13.76 -5.39
CA GLY A 1 -19.93 13.56 -4.22
C GLY A 1 -18.68 14.45 -4.20
N SER A 2 -17.99 14.51 -3.07
CA SER A 2 -16.75 15.26 -2.90
C SER A 2 -15.75 14.39 -2.13
N ILE A 3 -14.46 14.61 -2.40
CA ILE A 3 -13.34 14.05 -1.64
C ILE A 3 -12.51 15.25 -1.18
N SER A 4 -12.19 15.30 0.10
CA SER A 4 -11.32 16.36 0.65
C SER A 4 -10.15 15.74 1.41
N LEU A 5 -9.01 16.43 1.37
CA LEU A 5 -7.80 16.10 2.11
C LEU A 5 -7.46 17.30 2.99
N ASP A 6 -7.51 17.14 4.31
CA ASP A 6 -7.37 18.23 5.30
C ASP A 6 -8.31 19.42 5.04
N GLY A 7 -9.56 19.13 4.66
CA GLY A 7 -10.58 20.15 4.42
C GLY A 7 -10.50 20.82 3.03
N ILE A 8 -9.51 20.49 2.20
CA ILE A 8 -9.37 21.00 0.84
C ILE A 8 -9.94 19.97 -0.13
N ASP A 9 -10.89 20.37 -1.00
CA ASP A 9 -11.40 19.49 -2.05
C ASP A 9 -10.26 19.12 -3.01
N VAL A 10 -10.13 17.83 -3.34
CA VAL A 10 -9.06 17.35 -4.23
C VAL A 10 -9.08 17.98 -5.62
N ARG A 11 -10.24 18.54 -6.03
CA ARG A 11 -10.37 19.27 -7.30
C ARG A 11 -9.72 20.64 -7.28
N ASP A 12 -9.49 21.20 -6.08
CA ASP A 12 -8.82 22.48 -5.87
C ASP A 12 -7.30 22.34 -5.68
N MET A 13 -6.81 21.10 -5.65
CA MET A 13 -5.39 20.77 -5.57
C MET A 13 -4.77 20.59 -6.94
N THR A 14 -3.46 20.90 -7.09
CA THR A 14 -2.72 20.48 -8.27
C THR A 14 -2.50 18.96 -8.26
N LEU A 15 -2.45 18.35 -9.45
CA LEU A 15 -2.17 16.91 -9.55
C LEU A 15 -0.81 16.53 -8.94
N SER A 16 0.17 17.41 -9.03
CA SER A 16 1.50 17.21 -8.45
C SER A 16 1.42 17.14 -6.93
N GLU A 17 0.71 18.08 -6.30
CA GLU A 17 0.51 18.12 -4.86
C GLU A 17 -0.27 16.88 -4.37
N LEU A 18 -1.38 16.58 -5.03
CA LEU A 18 -2.21 15.41 -4.68
C LEU A 18 -1.39 14.11 -4.76
N ARG A 19 -0.64 13.90 -5.86
CA ARG A 19 0.19 12.71 -6.04
C ARG A 19 1.35 12.62 -5.06
N ARG A 20 1.86 13.75 -4.58
CA ARG A 20 2.89 13.77 -3.54
C ARG A 20 2.32 13.28 -2.21
N ARG A 21 1.11 13.70 -1.84
CA ARG A 21 0.46 13.41 -0.56
C ARG A 21 -0.16 12.01 -0.49
N ILE A 22 -0.48 11.39 -1.64
CA ILE A 22 -1.13 10.08 -1.71
C ILE A 22 -0.17 9.01 -2.24
N GLY A 23 0.02 7.93 -1.49
CA GLY A 23 0.62 6.69 -1.94
C GLY A 23 -0.46 5.72 -2.41
N TYR A 24 -0.46 5.34 -3.68
CA TYR A 24 -1.43 4.38 -4.23
C TYR A 24 -0.73 3.08 -4.62
N ILE A 25 -1.26 1.98 -4.12
CA ILE A 25 -0.77 0.63 -4.40
C ILE A 25 -1.89 -0.13 -5.10
N PRO A 26 -1.75 -0.41 -6.41
CA PRO A 26 -2.76 -1.13 -7.17
C PRO A 26 -2.78 -2.62 -6.80
N GLN A 27 -3.87 -3.30 -7.14
CA GLN A 27 -4.06 -4.74 -6.98
C GLN A 27 -2.90 -5.54 -7.60
N GLN A 28 -2.42 -5.13 -8.76
CA GLN A 28 -1.24 -5.69 -9.40
C GLN A 28 -0.11 -4.66 -9.44
N GLY A 29 0.93 -4.90 -8.67
CA GLY A 29 2.12 -4.06 -8.68
C GLY A 29 2.76 -4.01 -10.06
N ARG A 30 3.04 -2.79 -10.54
CA ARG A 30 3.78 -2.56 -11.79
C ARG A 30 5.11 -1.89 -11.47
N LEU A 31 6.16 -2.40 -12.07
CA LEU A 31 7.51 -1.83 -11.95
C LEU A 31 7.96 -1.28 -13.29
N PHE A 32 8.84 -0.31 -13.22
CA PHE A 32 9.48 0.30 -14.39
C PHE A 32 10.82 -0.39 -14.67
N SER A 33 11.24 -0.41 -15.92
CA SER A 33 12.60 -0.83 -16.27
C SER A 33 13.62 0.11 -15.62
N GLY A 34 14.70 -0.49 -15.09
CA GLY A 34 15.72 0.24 -14.35
C GLY A 34 16.32 -0.65 -13.27
N THR A 35 16.55 -0.12 -12.09
CA THR A 35 17.04 -0.86 -10.91
C THR A 35 15.96 -0.94 -9.83
N VAL A 36 16.20 -1.74 -8.80
CA VAL A 36 15.37 -1.71 -7.57
C VAL A 36 15.36 -0.31 -6.99
N GLU A 37 16.53 0.33 -6.82
CA GLU A 37 16.66 1.69 -6.31
C GLU A 37 15.85 2.69 -7.14
N SER A 38 15.99 2.69 -8.46
CA SER A 38 15.27 3.62 -9.33
C SER A 38 13.74 3.46 -9.25
N ASN A 39 13.27 2.25 -8.98
CA ASN A 39 11.85 2.00 -8.73
C ASN A 39 11.41 2.55 -7.37
N LEU A 40 12.16 2.35 -6.30
CA LEU A 40 11.81 2.82 -4.96
C LEU A 40 11.92 4.34 -4.85
N LYS A 41 12.91 4.93 -5.52
CA LYS A 41 13.12 6.39 -5.61
C LYS A 41 12.37 7.04 -6.77
N PHE A 42 11.30 6.44 -7.24
CA PHE A 42 10.53 6.96 -8.39
C PHE A 42 10.03 8.41 -8.18
N ALA A 43 9.82 8.82 -6.93
CA ALA A 43 9.47 10.20 -6.58
C ALA A 43 10.69 11.18 -6.61
N GLY A 44 11.85 10.72 -7.06
CA GLY A 44 13.06 11.54 -7.22
C GLY A 44 13.67 11.98 -5.89
N ASP A 45 14.11 13.22 -5.84
CA ASP A 45 14.82 13.81 -4.67
C ASP A 45 13.99 13.87 -3.39
N MET A 46 12.70 13.57 -3.46
CA MET A 46 11.84 13.46 -2.28
C MET A 46 12.11 12.19 -1.44
N VAL A 47 12.87 11.23 -1.97
CA VAL A 47 13.15 9.95 -1.31
C VAL A 47 14.63 9.86 -0.98
N SER A 48 14.97 9.97 0.30
CA SER A 48 16.33 9.71 0.80
C SER A 48 16.66 8.21 0.77
N ASP A 49 17.95 7.87 0.87
CA ASP A 49 18.40 6.48 1.02
C ASP A 49 17.79 5.83 2.27
N GLU A 50 17.73 6.58 3.37
CA GLU A 50 17.13 6.11 4.61
C GLU A 50 15.64 5.78 4.44
N ASP A 51 14.88 6.65 3.76
CA ASP A 51 13.46 6.44 3.48
C ASP A 51 13.22 5.24 2.56
N MET A 52 14.09 5.07 1.57
CA MET A 52 14.08 3.92 0.67
C MET A 52 14.28 2.60 1.45
N HIS A 53 15.32 2.54 2.29
CA HIS A 53 15.60 1.36 3.10
C HIS A 53 14.49 1.09 4.12
N ARG A 54 13.98 2.14 4.78
CA ARG A 54 12.83 2.03 5.68
C ARG A 54 11.61 1.44 4.97
N ALA A 55 11.27 1.96 3.81
CA ALA A 55 10.14 1.48 3.03
C ALA A 55 10.32 0.02 2.56
N ALA A 56 11.52 -0.37 2.16
CA ALA A 56 11.83 -1.75 1.79
C ALA A 56 11.66 -2.72 2.99
N ARG A 57 12.09 -2.33 4.19
CA ARG A 57 11.88 -3.14 5.42
C ARG A 57 10.40 -3.29 5.73
N ILE A 58 9.64 -2.19 5.77
CA ILE A 58 8.19 -2.22 6.02
C ILE A 58 7.49 -3.13 5.01
N ALA A 59 7.83 -3.00 3.73
CA ALA A 59 7.24 -3.80 2.65
C ALA A 59 7.74 -5.26 2.62
N GLN A 60 8.55 -5.70 3.58
CA GLN A 60 9.16 -7.04 3.62
C GLN A 60 9.98 -7.36 2.35
N ALA A 61 10.61 -6.34 1.78
CA ALA A 61 11.36 -6.45 0.52
C ALA A 61 12.88 -6.59 0.73
N GLU A 62 13.40 -6.17 1.88
CA GLU A 62 14.85 -6.04 2.13
C GLU A 62 15.59 -7.37 1.95
N ASP A 63 15.05 -8.49 2.49
CA ASP A 63 15.69 -9.79 2.43
C ASP A 63 15.93 -10.25 0.99
N PHE A 64 14.86 -10.26 0.16
CA PHE A 64 15.02 -10.71 -1.23
C PHE A 64 15.81 -9.72 -2.09
N ILE A 65 15.83 -8.42 -1.75
CA ILE A 65 16.71 -7.45 -2.43
C ILE A 65 18.16 -7.79 -2.13
N ALA A 66 18.50 -8.10 -0.88
CA ALA A 66 19.86 -8.46 -0.47
C ALA A 66 20.36 -9.77 -1.11
N GLU A 67 19.45 -10.71 -1.40
CA GLU A 67 19.76 -11.99 -2.07
C GLU A 67 20.01 -11.82 -3.58
N ARG A 68 19.61 -10.69 -4.17
CA ARG A 68 19.82 -10.45 -5.60
C ARG A 68 21.23 -9.96 -5.87
N GLU A 69 21.81 -10.43 -6.97
CA GLU A 69 23.09 -9.89 -7.45
C GLU A 69 22.94 -8.38 -7.72
N GLY A 70 23.80 -7.57 -7.08
CA GLY A 70 23.72 -6.12 -7.12
C GLY A 70 22.76 -5.47 -6.11
N GLY A 71 21.97 -6.23 -5.33
CA GLY A 71 21.10 -5.69 -4.30
C GLY A 71 20.15 -4.62 -4.85
N TYR A 72 20.24 -3.38 -4.36
CA TYR A 72 19.44 -2.26 -4.84
C TYR A 72 19.77 -1.82 -6.28
N ASP A 73 20.98 -2.08 -6.77
CA ASP A 73 21.38 -1.84 -8.17
C ASP A 73 20.94 -2.97 -9.11
N SER A 74 20.35 -4.02 -8.57
CA SER A 74 19.82 -5.16 -9.33
C SER A 74 18.81 -4.70 -10.40
N PRO A 75 18.96 -5.18 -11.66
CA PRO A 75 18.09 -4.74 -12.75
C PRO A 75 16.66 -5.25 -12.58
N ILE A 76 15.71 -4.39 -12.90
CA ILE A 76 14.29 -4.69 -13.02
C ILE A 76 13.90 -4.53 -14.49
N SER A 77 13.37 -5.60 -15.07
CA SER A 77 12.84 -5.60 -16.44
C SER A 77 11.51 -4.85 -16.51
N GLN A 78 11.13 -4.41 -17.68
CA GLN A 78 9.84 -3.73 -17.89
C GLN A 78 8.67 -4.56 -17.33
N GLY A 79 7.82 -3.92 -16.54
CA GLY A 79 6.70 -4.57 -15.86
C GLY A 79 7.11 -5.51 -14.71
N GLY A 80 8.41 -5.65 -14.41
CA GLY A 80 8.90 -6.54 -13.36
C GLY A 80 8.84 -8.01 -13.74
N SER A 81 9.05 -8.36 -15.03
CA SER A 81 8.97 -9.74 -15.51
C SER A 81 10.05 -10.67 -14.93
N ASN A 82 11.14 -10.12 -14.39
CA ASN A 82 12.24 -10.85 -13.77
C ASN A 82 12.15 -10.94 -12.24
N VAL A 83 11.00 -10.64 -11.67
CA VAL A 83 10.68 -10.82 -10.24
C VAL A 83 9.36 -11.57 -10.09
N SER A 84 9.19 -12.30 -8.97
CA SER A 84 7.91 -12.98 -8.69
C SER A 84 6.77 -11.99 -8.47
N GLY A 85 5.52 -12.45 -8.55
CA GLY A 85 4.34 -11.62 -8.30
C GLY A 85 4.37 -10.99 -6.91
N GLY A 86 4.69 -11.77 -5.87
CA GLY A 86 4.81 -11.26 -4.50
C GLY A 86 5.97 -10.29 -4.31
N GLN A 87 7.13 -10.53 -4.94
CA GLN A 87 8.26 -9.60 -4.93
C GLN A 87 7.91 -8.28 -5.62
N ARG A 88 7.26 -8.36 -6.79
CA ARG A 88 6.78 -7.19 -7.53
C ARG A 88 5.81 -6.36 -6.70
N GLN A 89 4.86 -7.01 -6.02
CA GLN A 89 3.91 -6.33 -5.15
C GLN A 89 4.60 -5.64 -3.97
N ARG A 90 5.54 -6.31 -3.31
CA ARG A 90 6.32 -5.73 -2.20
C ARG A 90 7.15 -4.52 -2.65
N LEU A 91 7.76 -4.56 -3.83
CA LEU A 91 8.47 -3.40 -4.38
C LEU A 91 7.52 -2.25 -4.72
N ALA A 92 6.31 -2.54 -5.22
CA ALA A 92 5.29 -1.50 -5.45
C ALA A 92 4.82 -0.85 -4.15
N ILE A 93 4.66 -1.63 -3.08
CA ILE A 93 4.35 -1.14 -1.73
C ILE A 93 5.50 -0.28 -1.21
N ALA A 94 6.74 -0.76 -1.27
CA ALA A 94 7.92 -0.01 -0.85
C ALA A 94 8.02 1.34 -1.56
N ARG A 95 7.82 1.37 -2.87
CA ARG A 95 7.82 2.60 -3.68
C ARG A 95 6.77 3.60 -3.20
N ALA A 96 5.56 3.15 -2.89
CA ALA A 96 4.50 4.03 -2.41
C ALA A 96 4.81 4.60 -1.02
N LEU A 97 5.43 3.80 -0.13
CA LEU A 97 5.79 4.20 1.23
C LEU A 97 7.05 5.08 1.30
N ALA A 98 7.97 4.94 0.33
CA ALA A 98 9.26 5.61 0.35
C ALA A 98 9.15 7.14 0.38
N LYS A 99 8.15 7.71 -0.26
CA LYS A 99 7.90 9.16 -0.26
C LYS A 99 7.18 9.70 0.98
N LYS A 100 6.90 8.85 1.98
CA LYS A 100 6.17 9.21 3.21
C LYS A 100 4.85 9.94 2.95
N PRO A 101 3.90 9.32 2.23
CA PRO A 101 2.64 9.97 1.91
C PRO A 101 1.77 10.14 3.16
N GLU A 102 0.88 11.13 3.15
CA GLU A 102 -0.09 11.40 4.22
C GLU A 102 -1.29 10.44 4.15
N VAL A 103 -1.58 9.90 2.97
CA VAL A 103 -2.60 8.88 2.74
C VAL A 103 -2.00 7.73 1.94
N VAL A 104 -2.21 6.50 2.38
CA VAL A 104 -1.81 5.30 1.64
C VAL A 104 -3.06 4.51 1.29
N VAL A 105 -3.27 4.28 -0.01
CA VAL A 105 -4.39 3.50 -0.53
C VAL A 105 -3.88 2.15 -1.00
N PHE A 106 -4.36 1.08 -0.38
CA PHE A 106 -4.13 -0.32 -0.77
C PHE A 106 -5.37 -0.84 -1.50
N ASP A 107 -5.28 -0.98 -2.80
CA ASP A 107 -6.37 -1.46 -3.64
C ASP A 107 -6.22 -2.97 -3.86
N ASP A 108 -6.83 -3.78 -2.98
CA ASP A 108 -6.72 -5.24 -2.91
C ASP A 108 -5.27 -5.78 -3.02
N SER A 109 -4.32 -4.99 -2.52
CA SER A 109 -2.89 -5.20 -2.75
C SER A 109 -2.30 -6.36 -1.95
N PHE A 110 -2.99 -6.82 -0.91
CA PHE A 110 -2.55 -7.91 -0.05
C PHE A 110 -2.85 -9.29 -0.64
N SER A 111 -3.78 -9.38 -1.59
CA SER A 111 -4.20 -10.65 -2.21
C SER A 111 -3.08 -11.37 -2.97
N ALA A 112 -2.09 -10.62 -3.45
CA ALA A 112 -0.92 -11.16 -4.16
C ALA A 112 0.19 -11.69 -3.23
N LEU A 113 0.04 -11.53 -1.90
CA LEU A 113 1.03 -11.93 -0.91
C LEU A 113 0.65 -13.28 -0.28
N ASP A 114 1.66 -14.06 0.09
CA ASP A 114 1.45 -15.22 0.96
C ASP A 114 1.04 -14.77 2.37
N TYR A 115 0.38 -15.65 3.09
CA TYR A 115 -0.22 -15.33 4.40
C TYR A 115 0.79 -14.81 5.44
N LYS A 116 2.01 -15.36 5.45
CA LYS A 116 3.05 -14.97 6.39
C LYS A 116 3.60 -13.58 6.09
N THR A 117 3.84 -13.30 4.81
CA THR A 117 4.29 -11.98 4.34
C THR A 117 3.22 -10.91 4.57
N ASP A 118 1.94 -11.22 4.29
CA ASP A 118 0.81 -10.34 4.56
C ASP A 118 0.72 -9.97 6.04
N ALA A 119 0.78 -10.95 6.95
CA ALA A 119 0.70 -10.70 8.39
C ALA A 119 1.85 -9.80 8.88
N ARG A 120 3.08 -10.07 8.46
CA ARG A 120 4.26 -9.27 8.81
C ARG A 120 4.19 -7.85 8.27
N LEU A 121 3.76 -7.71 7.02
CA LEU A 121 3.59 -6.39 6.40
C LEU A 121 2.59 -5.53 7.19
N ARG A 122 1.46 -6.09 7.57
CA ARG A 122 0.45 -5.37 8.38
C ARG A 122 0.97 -4.97 9.76
N GLU A 123 1.72 -5.85 10.40
CA GLU A 123 2.37 -5.55 11.68
C GLU A 123 3.37 -4.39 11.53
N GLU A 124 4.20 -4.42 10.49
CA GLU A 124 5.17 -3.35 10.21
C GLU A 124 4.48 -2.03 9.81
N LEU A 125 3.40 -2.07 9.05
CA LEU A 125 2.59 -0.88 8.75
C LEU A 125 2.03 -0.25 10.03
N ALA A 126 1.44 -1.04 10.91
CA ALA A 126 0.88 -0.54 12.17
C ALA A 126 1.93 0.09 13.09
N LYS A 127 3.17 -0.43 13.09
CA LYS A 127 4.27 0.09 13.91
C LYS A 127 4.94 1.33 13.33
N ASN A 128 5.09 1.40 12.02
CA ASN A 128 6.00 2.34 11.37
C ASN A 128 5.30 3.37 10.47
N VAL A 129 4.00 3.25 10.25
CA VAL A 129 3.22 4.18 9.43
C VAL A 129 2.07 4.74 10.27
N THR A 130 2.44 5.56 11.27
CA THR A 130 1.51 6.13 12.25
C THR A 130 1.00 7.51 11.85
N ASP A 131 1.71 8.22 10.98
CA ASP A 131 1.42 9.60 10.59
C ASP A 131 0.67 9.68 9.25
N ALA A 132 0.13 8.55 8.77
CA ALA A 132 -0.63 8.49 7.53
C ALA A 132 -1.98 7.81 7.74
N ALA A 133 -2.99 8.26 7.00
CA ALA A 133 -4.26 7.56 6.91
C ALA A 133 -4.12 6.35 5.97
N LEU A 134 -4.47 5.15 6.44
CA LEU A 134 -4.45 3.94 5.64
C LEU A 134 -5.87 3.63 5.15
N VAL A 135 -6.05 3.61 3.83
CA VAL A 135 -7.29 3.18 3.18
C VAL A 135 -7.03 1.82 2.55
N VAL A 136 -7.72 0.81 3.03
CA VAL A 136 -7.53 -0.58 2.58
C VAL A 136 -8.80 -1.09 1.93
N VAL A 137 -8.74 -1.39 0.65
CA VAL A 137 -9.77 -2.15 -0.05
C VAL A 137 -9.39 -3.62 0.02
N ALA A 138 -10.25 -4.44 0.59
CA ALA A 138 -9.98 -5.85 0.77
C ALA A 138 -11.26 -6.69 0.68
N GLN A 139 -11.09 -7.94 0.25
CA GLN A 139 -12.15 -8.95 0.19
C GLN A 139 -12.09 -9.91 1.38
N ARG A 140 -11.02 -9.84 2.20
CA ARG A 140 -10.83 -10.72 3.35
C ARG A 140 -11.01 -9.93 4.63
N ILE A 141 -11.93 -10.35 5.49
CA ILE A 141 -12.16 -9.74 6.81
C ILE A 141 -10.87 -9.70 7.63
N ALA A 142 -10.07 -10.76 7.61
CA ALA A 142 -8.79 -10.82 8.33
C ALA A 142 -7.82 -9.67 7.99
N THR A 143 -7.95 -9.05 6.82
CA THR A 143 -7.11 -7.91 6.41
C THR A 143 -7.52 -6.61 7.08
N ILE A 144 -8.82 -6.45 7.38
CA ILE A 144 -9.40 -5.17 7.82
C ILE A 144 -9.97 -5.20 9.24
N MET A 145 -9.99 -6.35 9.91
CA MET A 145 -10.63 -6.51 11.23
C MET A 145 -10.07 -5.60 12.33
N HIS A 146 -8.89 -5.05 12.16
CA HIS A 146 -8.26 -4.12 13.10
C HIS A 146 -8.32 -2.65 12.64
N ALA A 147 -9.08 -2.36 11.58
CA ALA A 147 -9.26 -0.99 11.13
C ALA A 147 -10.15 -0.20 12.12
N ASP A 148 -9.85 1.08 12.28
CA ASP A 148 -10.63 1.99 13.14
C ASP A 148 -12.08 2.14 12.63
N GLN A 149 -12.26 2.06 11.32
CA GLN A 149 -13.55 2.10 10.66
C GLN A 149 -13.57 1.20 9.43
N ILE A 150 -14.64 0.42 9.28
CA ILE A 150 -14.89 -0.44 8.13
C ILE A 150 -16.16 0.04 7.45
N ILE A 151 -16.12 0.14 6.13
CA ILE A 151 -17.28 0.43 5.28
C ILE A 151 -17.56 -0.82 4.44
N VAL A 152 -18.75 -1.37 4.57
CA VAL A 152 -19.19 -2.55 3.83
C VAL A 152 -20.00 -2.09 2.62
N LEU A 153 -19.56 -2.53 1.44
CA LEU A 153 -20.20 -2.26 0.16
C LEU A 153 -20.83 -3.54 -0.39
N ASP A 154 -22.09 -3.44 -0.79
CA ASP A 154 -22.81 -4.51 -1.47
C ASP A 154 -23.61 -3.90 -2.63
N ASP A 155 -23.48 -4.46 -3.82
CA ASP A 155 -24.12 -3.99 -5.06
C ASP A 155 -24.01 -2.47 -5.27
N GLY A 156 -22.83 -1.90 -4.97
CA GLY A 156 -22.56 -0.46 -5.12
C GLY A 156 -23.14 0.44 -4.04
N HIS A 157 -23.73 -0.11 -2.99
CA HIS A 157 -24.33 0.62 -1.89
C HIS A 157 -23.58 0.37 -0.58
N VAL A 158 -23.54 1.39 0.29
CA VAL A 158 -23.03 1.21 1.65
C VAL A 158 -24.09 0.51 2.48
N VAL A 159 -23.83 -0.72 2.90
CA VAL A 159 -24.75 -1.55 3.70
C VAL A 159 -24.35 -1.65 5.17
N GLY A 160 -23.14 -1.24 5.52
CA GLY A 160 -22.67 -1.21 6.90
C GLY A 160 -21.49 -0.27 7.09
N THR A 161 -21.41 0.34 8.27
CA THR A 161 -20.27 1.18 8.68
C THR A 161 -20.05 0.99 10.18
N GLY A 162 -18.81 0.76 10.60
CA GLY A 162 -18.47 0.57 12.01
C GLY A 162 -17.16 -0.16 12.20
N THR A 163 -16.86 -0.55 13.43
CA THR A 163 -15.75 -1.44 13.77
C THR A 163 -16.11 -2.90 13.44
N HIS A 164 -15.10 -3.76 13.45
CA HIS A 164 -15.32 -5.20 13.27
C HIS A 164 -16.39 -5.78 14.21
N GLU A 165 -16.31 -5.46 15.50
CA GLU A 165 -17.25 -5.96 16.50
C GLU A 165 -18.69 -5.43 16.30
N GLU A 166 -18.85 -4.20 15.87
CA GLU A 166 -20.15 -3.60 15.58
C GLU A 166 -20.77 -4.25 14.34
N LEU A 167 -19.98 -4.44 13.29
CA LEU A 167 -20.45 -5.06 12.04
C LEU A 167 -20.80 -6.52 12.18
N LEU A 168 -20.11 -7.27 13.02
CA LEU A 168 -20.48 -8.65 13.35
C LEU A 168 -21.90 -8.76 13.96
N ARG A 169 -22.39 -7.69 14.61
CA ARG A 169 -23.71 -7.69 15.25
C ARG A 169 -24.79 -7.05 14.36
N SER A 170 -24.42 -6.16 13.46
CA SER A 170 -25.37 -5.28 12.77
C SER A 170 -25.43 -5.45 11.26
N CYS A 171 -24.44 -6.10 10.64
CA CYS A 171 -24.34 -6.16 9.19
C CYS A 171 -24.24 -7.61 8.69
N PRO A 172 -25.36 -8.22 8.23
CA PRO A 172 -25.34 -9.59 7.69
C PRO A 172 -24.37 -9.77 6.51
N ALA A 173 -24.28 -8.81 5.60
CA ALA A 173 -23.36 -8.82 4.46
C ALA A 173 -21.87 -8.83 4.87
N TYR A 174 -21.56 -8.47 6.11
CA TYR A 174 -20.20 -8.55 6.65
C TYR A 174 -19.83 -9.97 7.13
N LEU A 175 -20.83 -10.83 7.33
CA LEU A 175 -20.67 -12.22 7.82
C LEU A 175 -20.53 -13.24 6.69
N GLU A 176 -20.90 -12.86 5.46
CA GLU A 176 -20.78 -13.68 4.25
C GLU A 176 -19.37 -13.60 3.65
#